data_8ed429e8a6876b6a8f2c337f783ea6e2
#
_entry.id   8ed429e8a6876b6a8f2c337f783ea6e2
#
_cell.length_a   1.000
_cell.length_b   1.000
_cell.length_c   1.000
_cell.angle_alpha   90.00
_cell.angle_beta   90.00
_cell.angle_gamma   90.00
#
_symmetry.space_group_name_H-M   'P 1'
#
loop_
_entity.id
_entity.type
_entity.pdbx_description
1 polymer ?
#
loop_
_entity_poly.entity_id
_entity_poly.type
_entity_poly.pdbx_seq_one_letter_code
_entity_poly.pdbx_strand_id
1 'polypeptide(L)'
;MSLPTLKSAWRPALRMAAGGVLLLGLAGTALAQVDTGKSTISAVSKQMNVPVDGKFKKFTASVDFDPAKPAAGKAQFSVDVASYDLGDESFNKEVRGKDWFDAATFPNATFVSTAIAPAGAGAYSVSGKLTIKGKTSDVVVPVTFKQDGANQVFDGVLPIKRLQFNIGQGEWKDTSVVADDVQLKFHIVSAAKK
;
A
#
# COMPACT_ATOMS: atom_id res chain seq x y z
N MET A 1 -9.23 -45.85 -85.97
CA MET A 1 -7.97 -45.07 -86.02
C MET A 1 -8.03 -44.15 -84.82
N SER A 2 -7.30 -44.50 -83.84
CA SER A 2 -7.50 -43.99 -82.49
C SER A 2 -6.46 -42.93 -82.12
N LEU A 3 -6.92 -41.80 -81.64
CA LEU A 3 -6.06 -40.75 -81.10
C LEU A 3 -5.82 -41.01 -79.62
N PRO A 4 -4.63 -40.83 -79.07
CA PRO A 4 -4.42 -40.87 -77.61
C PRO A 4 -4.58 -39.46 -76.99
N THR A 5 -5.28 -39.44 -75.94
CA THR A 5 -5.54 -38.28 -75.09
C THR A 5 -4.36 -37.95 -74.21
N LEU A 6 -3.84 -36.70 -74.26
CA LEU A 6 -2.91 -36.16 -73.30
C LEU A 6 -3.62 -35.73 -72.04
N LYS A 7 -3.27 -36.33 -70.90
CA LYS A 7 -3.69 -35.87 -69.56
C LYS A 7 -2.70 -34.85 -69.03
N SER A 8 -3.13 -33.61 -68.99
CA SER A 8 -2.45 -32.53 -68.29
C SER A 8 -2.59 -32.66 -66.77
N ALA A 9 -1.49 -32.85 -66.08
CA ALA A 9 -1.47 -32.90 -64.61
C ALA A 9 -1.29 -31.49 -64.04
N TRP A 10 -2.31 -30.99 -63.44
CA TRP A 10 -2.30 -29.69 -62.72
C TRP A 10 -1.83 -29.93 -61.29
N ARG A 11 -0.66 -29.39 -60.94
CA ARG A 11 -0.14 -29.40 -59.58
C ARG A 11 -0.62 -28.11 -58.88
N PRO A 12 -1.30 -28.17 -57.73
CA PRO A 12 -1.57 -26.99 -56.92
C PRO A 12 -0.32 -26.63 -56.11
N ALA A 13 0.13 -25.39 -56.28
CA ALA A 13 1.18 -24.80 -55.45
C ALA A 13 0.63 -24.51 -54.04
N LEU A 14 1.17 -25.20 -53.05
CA LEU A 14 0.90 -24.98 -51.63
C LEU A 14 1.59 -23.70 -51.18
N ARG A 15 0.83 -22.62 -51.01
CA ARG A 15 1.32 -21.37 -50.38
C ARG A 15 1.32 -21.57 -48.89
N MET A 16 2.48 -21.75 -48.28
CA MET A 16 2.68 -21.65 -46.85
C MET A 16 2.49 -20.17 -46.44
N ALA A 17 1.39 -19.86 -45.80
CA ALA A 17 1.23 -18.61 -45.07
C ALA A 17 1.98 -18.73 -43.74
N ALA A 18 3.12 -18.05 -43.64
CA ALA A 18 3.84 -17.89 -42.38
C ALA A 18 3.03 -16.97 -41.46
N GLY A 19 2.26 -17.56 -40.56
CA GLY A 19 1.56 -16.84 -39.48
C GLY A 19 2.57 -16.37 -38.45
N GLY A 20 2.95 -15.09 -38.52
CA GLY A 20 3.72 -14.45 -37.45
C GLY A 20 2.87 -14.35 -36.16
N VAL A 21 3.19 -15.16 -35.20
CA VAL A 21 2.64 -15.00 -33.83
C VAL A 21 3.30 -13.77 -33.21
N LEU A 22 2.57 -12.66 -33.19
CA LEU A 22 2.93 -11.45 -32.46
C LEU A 22 2.74 -11.74 -30.96
N LEU A 23 3.80 -12.16 -30.28
CA LEU A 23 3.84 -12.24 -28.83
C LEU A 23 3.79 -10.81 -28.27
N LEU A 24 2.58 -10.30 -27.97
CA LEU A 24 2.42 -9.14 -27.10
C LEU A 24 2.94 -9.52 -25.71
N GLY A 25 4.18 -9.14 -25.44
CA GLY A 25 4.72 -9.19 -24.09
C GLY A 25 3.91 -8.27 -23.20
N LEU A 26 3.08 -8.82 -22.31
CA LEU A 26 2.58 -8.09 -21.16
C LEU A 26 3.79 -7.68 -20.32
N ALA A 27 4.24 -6.45 -20.50
CA ALA A 27 5.13 -5.80 -19.55
C ALA A 27 4.34 -5.61 -18.25
N GLY A 28 4.33 -6.63 -17.41
CA GLY A 28 3.82 -6.49 -16.05
C GLY A 28 4.65 -5.42 -15.36
N THR A 29 4.04 -4.32 -14.94
CA THR A 29 4.68 -3.33 -14.09
C THR A 29 5.03 -4.03 -12.79
N ALA A 30 6.28 -4.44 -12.62
CA ALA A 30 6.78 -4.95 -11.36
C ALA A 30 6.67 -3.81 -10.34
N LEU A 31 5.71 -3.92 -9.43
CA LEU A 31 5.61 -3.03 -8.28
C LEU A 31 6.87 -3.24 -7.45
N ALA A 32 7.52 -2.15 -7.06
CA ALA A 32 8.68 -2.25 -6.20
C ALA A 32 8.26 -2.84 -4.85
N GLN A 33 8.93 -3.93 -4.47
CA GLN A 33 8.62 -4.62 -3.23
C GLN A 33 9.22 -3.86 -2.05
N VAL A 34 8.40 -3.58 -1.05
CA VAL A 34 8.82 -2.98 0.20
C VAL A 34 9.57 -4.01 1.04
N ASP A 35 10.72 -3.62 1.56
CA ASP A 35 11.49 -4.39 2.55
C ASP A 35 10.85 -4.21 3.94
N THR A 36 9.97 -5.14 4.32
CA THR A 36 9.28 -5.10 5.61
C THR A 36 10.21 -5.26 6.80
N GLY A 37 11.40 -5.86 6.61
CA GLY A 37 12.40 -6.01 7.67
C GLY A 37 13.12 -4.69 8.01
N LYS A 38 13.16 -3.74 7.07
CA LYS A 38 13.72 -2.41 7.25
C LYS A 38 12.67 -1.32 7.39
N SER A 39 11.41 -1.66 7.24
CA SER A 39 10.29 -0.71 7.29
C SER A 39 9.54 -0.83 8.61
N THR A 40 8.97 0.28 9.08
CA THR A 40 8.18 0.33 10.31
C THR A 40 6.91 1.15 10.10
N ILE A 41 5.83 0.71 10.74
CA ILE A 41 4.59 1.47 10.89
C ILE A 41 4.24 1.46 12.38
N SER A 42 4.00 2.64 12.95
CA SER A 42 3.67 2.81 14.37
C SER A 42 2.58 3.87 14.56
N ALA A 43 1.96 3.82 15.73
CA ALA A 43 1.02 4.84 16.16
C ALA A 43 1.45 5.37 17.53
N VAL A 44 1.46 6.69 17.68
CA VAL A 44 1.70 7.36 18.96
C VAL A 44 0.40 8.00 19.41
N SER A 45 -0.13 7.56 20.52
CA SER A 45 -1.26 8.15 21.22
C SER A 45 -0.80 8.80 22.53
N LYS A 46 -1.72 9.41 23.26
CA LYS A 46 -1.47 9.87 24.65
C LYS A 46 -2.52 9.28 25.56
N GLN A 47 -2.09 8.70 26.67
CA GLN A 47 -2.94 8.29 27.77
C GLN A 47 -2.59 9.12 28.98
N MET A 48 -3.56 9.84 29.54
CA MET A 48 -3.33 10.80 30.64
C MET A 48 -2.15 11.75 30.36
N ASN A 49 -2.06 12.27 29.14
CA ASN A 49 -0.96 13.09 28.61
C ASN A 49 0.40 12.40 28.49
N VAL A 50 0.54 11.13 28.81
CA VAL A 50 1.76 10.35 28.62
C VAL A 50 1.76 9.75 27.22
N PRO A 51 2.81 9.95 26.40
CA PRO A 51 2.92 9.28 25.11
C PRO A 51 2.96 7.76 25.25
N VAL A 52 2.18 7.08 24.42
CA VAL A 52 2.14 5.63 24.28
C VAL A 52 2.42 5.28 22.83
N ASP A 53 3.54 4.60 22.61
CA ASP A 53 3.96 4.15 21.29
C ASP A 53 3.58 2.68 21.09
N GLY A 54 2.90 2.39 19.98
CA GLY A 54 2.62 1.02 19.55
C GLY A 54 3.11 0.79 18.13
N LYS A 55 3.52 -0.44 17.81
CA LYS A 55 4.05 -0.82 16.50
C LYS A 55 3.16 -1.89 15.86
N PHE A 56 2.92 -1.76 14.55
CA PHE A 56 2.30 -2.83 13.77
C PHE A 56 3.40 -3.78 13.27
N LYS A 57 3.40 -5.01 13.76
CA LYS A 57 4.42 -6.02 13.43
C LYS A 57 4.20 -6.69 12.07
N LYS A 58 2.97 -6.61 11.53
CA LYS A 58 2.60 -7.22 10.25
C LYS A 58 1.90 -6.23 9.36
N PHE A 59 2.46 -6.02 8.18
CA PHE A 59 1.86 -5.21 7.14
C PHE A 59 2.39 -5.64 5.77
N THR A 60 1.67 -5.29 4.73
CA THR A 60 2.10 -5.36 3.34
C THR A 60 2.05 -3.96 2.75
N ALA A 61 2.98 -3.68 1.86
CA ALA A 61 3.03 -2.39 1.19
C ALA A 61 3.51 -2.56 -0.25
N SER A 62 3.00 -1.72 -1.13
CA SER A 62 3.42 -1.60 -2.51
C SER A 62 3.59 -0.12 -2.81
N VAL A 63 4.77 0.24 -3.30
CA VAL A 63 5.11 1.61 -3.68
C VAL A 63 5.66 1.60 -5.09
N ASP A 64 5.01 2.32 -5.99
CA ASP A 64 5.51 2.62 -7.34
C ASP A 64 5.76 4.12 -7.40
N PHE A 65 7.02 4.52 -7.37
CA PHE A 65 7.39 5.92 -7.31
C PHE A 65 8.61 6.23 -8.18
N ASP A 66 8.45 7.25 -9.01
CA ASP A 66 9.51 7.87 -9.81
C ASP A 66 9.55 9.36 -9.46
N PRO A 67 10.63 9.86 -8.86
CA PRO A 67 10.74 11.28 -8.50
C PRO A 67 10.69 12.23 -9.70
N ALA A 68 10.99 11.74 -10.92
CA ALA A 68 10.84 12.52 -12.14
C ALA A 68 9.39 12.61 -12.63
N LYS A 69 8.52 11.70 -12.17
CA LYS A 69 7.09 11.60 -12.57
C LYS A 69 6.19 11.31 -11.37
N PRO A 70 6.21 12.14 -10.33
CA PRO A 70 5.53 11.84 -9.06
C PRO A 70 4.02 11.66 -9.22
N ALA A 71 3.38 12.37 -10.13
CA ALA A 71 1.94 12.26 -10.38
C ALA A 71 1.49 10.88 -10.91
N ALA A 72 2.40 10.09 -11.49
CA ALA A 72 2.13 8.71 -11.92
C ALA A 72 2.32 7.69 -10.78
N GLY A 73 2.87 8.13 -9.65
CA GLY A 73 3.18 7.29 -8.50
C GLY A 73 1.94 6.73 -7.83
N LYS A 74 2.11 5.56 -7.20
CA LYS A 74 1.06 4.87 -6.44
C LYS A 74 1.65 4.26 -5.18
N ALA A 75 0.87 4.31 -4.09
CA ALA A 75 1.22 3.68 -2.83
C ALA A 75 -0.01 2.98 -2.24
N GLN A 76 0.16 1.75 -1.79
CA GLN A 76 -0.88 0.97 -1.13
C GLN A 76 -0.29 0.29 0.10
N PHE A 77 -1.03 0.30 1.20
CA PHE A 77 -0.65 -0.33 2.45
C PHE A 77 -1.82 -1.12 2.99
N SER A 78 -1.54 -2.29 3.54
CA SER A 78 -2.49 -3.08 4.33
C SER A 78 -1.79 -3.53 5.60
N VAL A 79 -2.36 -3.14 6.74
CA VAL A 79 -1.78 -3.36 8.07
C VAL A 79 -2.69 -4.31 8.83
N ASP A 80 -2.15 -5.45 9.31
CA ASP A 80 -2.84 -6.36 10.22
C ASP A 80 -3.00 -5.68 11.59
N VAL A 81 -4.22 -5.27 11.92
CA VAL A 81 -4.47 -4.54 13.18
C VAL A 81 -4.29 -5.41 14.42
N ALA A 82 -4.42 -6.74 14.31
CA ALA A 82 -4.14 -7.67 15.39
C ALA A 82 -2.65 -7.75 15.74
N SER A 83 -1.77 -7.28 14.84
CA SER A 83 -0.33 -7.21 15.05
C SER A 83 0.13 -5.97 15.82
N TYR A 84 -0.79 -5.08 16.22
CA TYR A 84 -0.46 -3.90 17.01
C TYR A 84 0.06 -4.31 18.38
N ASP A 85 1.25 -3.84 18.70
CA ASP A 85 2.00 -4.20 19.90
C ASP A 85 2.34 -2.97 20.72
N LEU A 86 1.82 -2.92 21.92
CA LEU A 86 2.05 -1.89 22.93
C LEU A 86 3.12 -2.30 23.96
N GLY A 87 3.74 -3.47 23.78
CA GLY A 87 4.76 -4.01 24.70
C GLY A 87 4.19 -4.81 25.88
N ASP A 88 2.87 -4.89 26.00
CA ASP A 88 2.17 -5.70 27.03
C ASP A 88 0.98 -6.43 26.41
N GLU A 89 0.86 -7.73 26.67
CA GLU A 89 -0.19 -8.56 26.03
C GLU A 89 -1.59 -8.25 26.56
N SER A 90 -1.74 -7.74 27.78
CA SER A 90 -3.05 -7.32 28.30
C SER A 90 -3.58 -6.11 27.53
N PHE A 91 -2.72 -5.13 27.25
CA PHE A 91 -3.07 -3.99 26.41
C PHE A 91 -3.27 -4.39 24.94
N ASN A 92 -2.43 -5.29 24.43
CA ASN A 92 -2.57 -5.81 23.08
C ASN A 92 -3.92 -6.53 22.88
N LYS A 93 -4.37 -7.31 23.88
CA LYS A 93 -5.67 -7.96 23.85
C LYS A 93 -6.82 -6.95 23.87
N GLU A 94 -6.71 -5.92 24.70
CA GLU A 94 -7.71 -4.85 24.80
C GLU A 94 -7.90 -4.13 23.47
N VAL A 95 -6.81 -3.67 22.85
CA VAL A 95 -6.88 -2.92 21.58
C VAL A 95 -7.36 -3.75 20.39
N ARG A 96 -7.28 -5.08 20.44
CA ARG A 96 -7.90 -5.98 19.46
C ARG A 96 -9.41 -6.11 19.62
N GLY A 97 -9.94 -5.72 20.78
CA GLY A 97 -11.35 -5.83 21.13
C GLY A 97 -12.28 -4.90 20.35
N LYS A 98 -13.61 -5.10 20.55
CA LYS A 98 -14.68 -4.40 19.83
C LYS A 98 -14.65 -2.88 20.01
N ASP A 99 -14.30 -2.41 21.18
CA ASP A 99 -14.26 -0.98 21.48
C ASP A 99 -13.07 -0.28 20.83
N TRP A 100 -12.06 -1.05 20.43
CA TRP A 100 -10.87 -0.57 19.73
C TRP A 100 -10.90 -0.98 18.26
N PHE A 101 -9.94 -1.79 17.81
CA PHE A 101 -9.82 -2.14 16.39
C PHE A 101 -10.90 -3.12 15.90
N ASP A 102 -11.54 -3.88 16.82
CA ASP A 102 -12.43 -4.99 16.44
C ASP A 102 -11.79 -5.90 15.40
N ALA A 103 -10.60 -6.38 15.72
CA ALA A 103 -9.73 -7.08 14.79
C ALA A 103 -10.35 -8.36 14.20
N ALA A 104 -11.32 -8.95 14.89
CA ALA A 104 -12.07 -10.11 14.40
C ALA A 104 -13.00 -9.74 13.22
N THR A 105 -13.59 -8.55 13.26
CA THR A 105 -14.49 -8.05 12.20
C THR A 105 -13.74 -7.28 11.13
N PHE A 106 -12.72 -6.51 11.53
CA PHE A 106 -11.93 -5.63 10.67
C PHE A 106 -10.44 -5.95 10.80
N PRO A 107 -9.95 -7.05 10.22
CA PRO A 107 -8.58 -7.50 10.42
C PRO A 107 -7.52 -6.56 9.86
N ASN A 108 -7.88 -5.73 8.89
CA ASN A 108 -6.91 -4.84 8.23
C ASN A 108 -7.34 -3.38 8.27
N ALA A 109 -6.35 -2.51 8.50
CA ALA A 109 -6.42 -1.10 8.13
C ALA A 109 -5.69 -0.91 6.79
N THR A 110 -6.22 -0.05 5.91
CA THR A 110 -5.67 0.13 4.57
C THR A 110 -5.49 1.60 4.22
N PHE A 111 -4.47 1.88 3.42
CA PHE A 111 -4.29 3.17 2.77
C PHE A 111 -4.08 2.95 1.26
N VAL A 112 -4.76 3.74 0.44
CA VAL A 112 -4.60 3.75 -1.01
C VAL A 112 -4.43 5.19 -1.48
N SER A 113 -3.27 5.49 -2.09
CA SER A 113 -3.02 6.82 -2.64
C SER A 113 -3.94 7.11 -3.83
N THR A 114 -4.38 8.35 -3.94
CA THR A 114 -5.16 8.87 -5.08
C THR A 114 -4.36 9.86 -5.92
N ALA A 115 -3.43 10.59 -5.29
CA ALA A 115 -2.54 11.53 -5.97
C ALA A 115 -1.24 11.70 -5.17
N ILE A 116 -0.14 11.95 -5.88
CA ILE A 116 1.15 12.32 -5.30
C ILE A 116 1.61 13.60 -5.97
N ALA A 117 1.88 14.63 -5.19
CA ALA A 117 2.32 15.93 -5.67
C ALA A 117 3.61 16.38 -4.95
N PRO A 118 4.54 17.06 -5.64
CA PRO A 118 5.70 17.67 -5.01
C PRO A 118 5.27 18.74 -3.98
N ALA A 119 5.96 18.79 -2.83
CA ALA A 119 5.72 19.75 -1.76
C ALA A 119 7.00 20.47 -1.31
N GLY A 120 8.05 20.41 -2.11
CA GLY A 120 9.37 20.99 -1.85
C GLY A 120 10.49 20.02 -2.21
N ALA A 121 11.74 20.40 -1.94
CA ALA A 121 12.90 19.55 -2.23
C ALA A 121 12.85 18.26 -1.39
N GLY A 122 12.66 17.11 -2.06
CA GLY A 122 12.54 15.80 -1.40
C GLY A 122 11.28 15.61 -0.58
N ALA A 123 10.32 16.54 -0.61
CA ALA A 123 9.04 16.44 0.08
C ALA A 123 7.89 16.26 -0.91
N TYR A 124 6.92 15.45 -0.52
CA TYR A 124 5.73 15.15 -1.31
C TYR A 124 4.48 15.18 -0.44
N SER A 125 3.37 15.54 -1.06
CA SER A 125 2.03 15.47 -0.49
C SER A 125 1.31 14.29 -1.14
N VAL A 126 0.98 13.27 -0.35
CA VAL A 126 0.31 12.06 -0.82
C VAL A 126 -1.15 12.09 -0.36
N SER A 127 -2.05 12.40 -1.28
CA SER A 127 -3.49 12.28 -1.03
C SER A 127 -3.93 10.83 -1.15
N GLY A 128 -4.86 10.39 -0.33
CA GLY A 128 -5.34 9.02 -0.37
C GLY A 128 -6.54 8.76 0.54
N LYS A 129 -7.01 7.52 0.48
CA LYS A 129 -8.09 7.01 1.32
C LYS A 129 -7.51 6.11 2.40
N LEU A 130 -7.72 6.51 3.66
CA LEU A 130 -7.37 5.72 4.84
C LEU A 130 -8.64 5.05 5.36
N THR A 131 -8.60 3.73 5.47
CA THR A 131 -9.71 2.94 6.02
C THR A 131 -9.25 2.24 7.29
N ILE A 132 -9.93 2.49 8.41
CA ILE A 132 -9.70 1.82 9.69
C ILE A 132 -11.07 1.42 10.24
N LYS A 133 -11.20 0.19 10.75
CA LYS A 133 -12.45 -0.32 11.34
C LYS A 133 -13.68 -0.03 10.48
N GLY A 134 -13.57 -0.27 9.15
CA GLY A 134 -14.64 -0.05 8.19
C GLY A 134 -14.98 1.42 7.88
N LYS A 135 -14.33 2.40 8.52
CA LYS A 135 -14.48 3.83 8.23
C LYS A 135 -13.39 4.31 7.29
N THR A 136 -13.78 4.99 6.23
CA THR A 136 -12.87 5.56 5.24
C THR A 136 -12.88 7.08 5.32
N SER A 137 -11.69 7.68 5.36
CA SER A 137 -11.50 9.14 5.30
C SER A 137 -10.49 9.48 4.21
N ASP A 138 -10.72 10.59 3.53
CA ASP A 138 -9.70 11.22 2.68
C ASP A 138 -8.67 11.90 3.55
N VAL A 139 -7.40 11.61 3.30
CA VAL A 139 -6.28 12.15 4.06
C VAL A 139 -5.19 12.67 3.12
N VAL A 140 -4.40 13.59 3.63
CA VAL A 140 -3.19 14.09 2.95
C VAL A 140 -2.00 13.82 3.85
N VAL A 141 -1.09 13.01 3.36
CA VAL A 141 0.09 12.54 4.11
C VAL A 141 1.31 13.32 3.64
N PRO A 142 1.96 14.11 4.50
CA PRO A 142 3.27 14.67 4.20
C PRO A 142 4.33 13.56 4.25
N VAL A 143 5.11 13.43 3.17
CA VAL A 143 6.13 12.39 3.00
C VAL A 143 7.44 13.04 2.61
N THR A 144 8.53 12.65 3.27
CA THR A 144 9.88 12.92 2.82
C THR A 144 10.42 11.72 2.07
N PHE A 145 11.08 11.99 0.94
CA PHE A 145 11.71 11.00 0.09
C PHE A 145 13.22 11.18 0.07
N LYS A 146 13.93 10.06 0.17
CA LYS A 146 15.38 10.00 0.01
C LYS A 146 15.76 8.81 -0.84
N GLN A 147 16.64 9.01 -1.82
CA GLN A 147 17.32 7.92 -2.49
C GLN A 147 18.52 7.48 -1.64
N ASP A 148 18.59 6.20 -1.29
CA ASP A 148 19.67 5.60 -0.53
C ASP A 148 20.23 4.38 -1.28
N GLY A 149 21.21 4.64 -2.11
CA GLY A 149 21.76 3.64 -3.03
C GLY A 149 20.70 3.07 -3.97
N ALA A 150 20.48 1.77 -3.90
CA ALA A 150 19.47 1.06 -4.68
C ALA A 150 18.09 1.06 -4.00
N ASN A 151 17.94 1.73 -2.85
CA ASN A 151 16.67 1.80 -2.11
C ASN A 151 16.08 3.21 -2.19
N GLN A 152 14.79 3.26 -2.08
CA GLN A 152 13.98 4.46 -1.87
C GLN A 152 13.47 4.44 -0.45
N VAL A 153 13.64 5.53 0.28
CA VAL A 153 13.20 5.68 1.67
C VAL A 153 12.13 6.75 1.73
N PHE A 154 11.02 6.42 2.38
CA PHE A 154 9.88 7.30 2.57
C PHE A 154 9.55 7.39 4.06
N ASP A 155 9.61 8.60 4.60
CA ASP A 155 9.27 8.88 5.98
C ASP A 155 8.07 9.82 6.05
N GLY A 156 7.18 9.61 7.01
CA GLY A 156 6.06 10.51 7.20
C GLY A 156 5.36 10.32 8.54
N VAL A 157 4.58 11.36 8.88
CA VAL A 157 3.71 11.39 10.06
C VAL A 157 2.35 11.90 9.63
N LEU A 158 1.32 11.09 9.85
CA LEU A 158 -0.06 11.45 9.59
C LEU A 158 -0.81 11.61 10.92
N PRO A 159 -1.19 12.83 11.30
CA PRO A 159 -2.10 13.03 12.43
C PRO A 159 -3.52 12.61 12.04
N ILE A 160 -4.17 11.84 12.90
CA ILE A 160 -5.57 11.43 12.76
C ILE A 160 -6.31 11.64 14.07
N LYS A 161 -7.63 11.66 13.99
CA LYS A 161 -8.55 11.60 15.13
C LYS A 161 -9.07 10.17 15.26
N ARG A 162 -8.73 9.45 16.34
CA ARG A 162 -9.13 8.05 16.52
C ARG A 162 -10.64 7.85 16.53
N LEU A 163 -11.38 8.81 17.08
CA LEU A 163 -12.84 8.72 17.17
C LEU A 163 -13.54 8.80 15.82
N GLN A 164 -12.91 9.43 14.79
CA GLN A 164 -13.43 9.40 13.41
C GLN A 164 -13.52 7.98 12.85
N PHE A 165 -12.67 7.08 13.34
CA PHE A 165 -12.61 5.67 12.91
C PHE A 165 -13.26 4.73 13.92
N ASN A 166 -14.03 5.26 14.90
CA ASN A 166 -14.64 4.48 15.96
C ASN A 166 -13.63 3.66 16.78
N ILE A 167 -12.40 4.14 16.94
CA ILE A 167 -11.37 3.54 17.79
C ILE A 167 -11.48 4.10 19.20
N GLY A 168 -11.56 3.22 20.20
CA GLY A 168 -11.78 3.59 21.61
C GLY A 168 -13.22 4.05 21.84
N GLN A 169 -14.15 3.13 21.83
CA GLN A 169 -15.55 3.34 22.12
C GLN A 169 -15.87 2.99 23.58
N GLY A 170 -17.14 3.11 23.99
CA GLY A 170 -17.54 2.85 25.38
C GLY A 170 -16.86 3.81 26.36
N GLU A 171 -16.24 3.28 27.38
CA GLU A 171 -15.50 4.03 28.38
C GLU A 171 -14.26 4.76 27.84
N TRP A 172 -13.68 4.23 26.72
CA TRP A 172 -12.52 4.82 26.07
C TRP A 172 -12.83 6.06 25.22
N LYS A 173 -14.09 6.48 25.14
CA LYS A 173 -14.48 7.72 24.45
C LYS A 173 -13.98 8.98 25.15
N ASP A 174 -13.72 8.88 26.46
CA ASP A 174 -13.22 10.02 27.23
C ASP A 174 -11.82 10.42 26.74
N THR A 175 -11.75 11.58 26.10
CA THR A 175 -10.49 12.09 25.53
C THR A 175 -9.55 12.67 26.60
N SER A 176 -10.00 12.81 27.84
CA SER A 176 -9.13 13.14 28.99
C SER A 176 -8.29 11.93 29.43
N VAL A 177 -8.81 10.71 29.22
CA VAL A 177 -8.11 9.46 29.53
C VAL A 177 -7.24 9.05 28.35
N VAL A 178 -7.81 8.94 27.15
CA VAL A 178 -7.04 8.64 25.91
C VAL A 178 -7.32 9.73 24.90
N ALA A 179 -6.30 10.49 24.55
CA ALA A 179 -6.41 11.59 23.60
C ALA A 179 -7.01 11.15 22.27
N ASP A 180 -7.80 12.02 21.64
CA ASP A 180 -8.35 11.76 20.30
C ASP A 180 -7.29 11.83 19.22
N ASP A 181 -6.26 12.66 19.41
CA ASP A 181 -5.15 12.82 18.49
C ASP A 181 -4.19 11.62 18.54
N VAL A 182 -3.96 11.02 17.39
CA VAL A 182 -2.99 9.93 17.19
C VAL A 182 -2.09 10.29 16.02
N GLN A 183 -0.80 10.05 16.16
CA GLN A 183 0.18 10.22 15.09
C GLN A 183 0.54 8.86 14.51
N LEU A 184 0.14 8.61 13.27
CA LEU A 184 0.61 7.47 12.50
C LEU A 184 1.97 7.82 11.90
N LYS A 185 3.01 7.09 12.29
CA LYS A 185 4.38 7.27 11.81
C LYS A 185 4.78 6.09 10.95
N PHE A 186 5.49 6.35 9.88
CA PHE A 186 6.04 5.29 9.05
C PHE A 186 7.43 5.63 8.54
N HIS A 187 8.22 4.59 8.40
CA HIS A 187 9.50 4.54 7.72
C HIS A 187 9.44 3.38 6.75
N ILE A 188 9.46 3.65 5.45
CA ILE A 188 9.28 2.63 4.42
C ILE A 188 10.50 2.60 3.51
N VAL A 189 11.08 1.41 3.39
CA VAL A 189 12.21 1.13 2.50
C VAL A 189 11.73 0.25 1.37
N SER A 190 11.89 0.72 0.14
CA SER A 190 11.49 0.02 -1.08
C SER A 190 12.68 -0.07 -2.02
N ALA A 191 12.78 -1.13 -2.81
CA ALA A 191 13.76 -1.18 -3.87
C ALA A 191 13.44 -0.11 -4.93
N ALA A 192 14.47 0.57 -5.44
CA ALA A 192 14.30 1.50 -6.55
C ALA A 192 13.84 0.72 -7.80
N LYS A 193 12.96 1.32 -8.58
CA LYS A 193 12.57 0.79 -9.88
C LYS A 193 13.80 0.84 -10.80
N LYS A 194 14.13 -0.28 -11.43
CA LYS A 194 15.19 -0.37 -12.45
C LYS A 194 14.68 0.18 -13.78
#